data_ad6edf45e007c36c20e39a0709cf063b
#
_entry.id   ad6edf45e007c36c20e39a0709cf063b
#
_cell.length_a   1.000
_cell.length_b   1.000
_cell.length_c   1.000
_cell.angle_alpha   90.00
_cell.angle_beta   90.00
_cell.angle_gamma   90.00
#
_symmetry.space_group_name_H-M   'P 1'
#
loop_
_entity.id
_entity.type
_entity.pdbx_description
1 polymer ?
#
loop_
_entity_poly.entity_id
_entity_poly.type
_entity_poly.pdbx_seq_one_letter_code
_entity_poly.pdbx_strand_id
1 'polypeptide(L)'
;MIPLYAEAEKNLGNMYFDGRGVDQNYAEALKWYQKSAEQEYAPAENNIGRLYIDGLGVEKDYTQALNWLFKSAKHGSAMALYNIGVMYFNGMGVDPSSEKACEWYRKSAEKGCSLAQLTLGNKYYDGTGVEKNFVEAYKWYQKSAEQGNADALAKMAKADELCRLGTIYYEGQGVDQDYAEAFKWYKKSAEQGNADAQWKLYWMYHVGEGVEKNEAESEKWHKIWYSN
;
A
#
# COMPACT_ATOMS: atom_id res chain seq x y z
N MET A 1 9.51 13.48 -23.56
CA MET A 1 9.67 14.90 -23.13
C MET A 1 8.26 15.37 -22.78
N ILE A 2 8.00 15.73 -21.51
CA ILE A 2 6.67 16.24 -21.11
C ILE A 2 6.52 17.61 -21.78
N PRO A 3 5.43 17.86 -22.55
CA PRO A 3 5.21 19.19 -23.11
C PRO A 3 5.13 20.22 -22.00
N LEU A 4 5.89 21.31 -22.12
CA LEU A 4 6.06 22.35 -21.08
C LEU A 4 4.73 22.94 -20.57
N TYR A 5 3.68 22.87 -21.39
CA TYR A 5 2.37 23.43 -21.08
C TYR A 5 1.41 22.45 -20.37
N ALA A 6 1.55 21.14 -20.60
CA ALA A 6 0.62 20.15 -20.05
C ALA A 6 0.59 20.13 -18.50
N GLU A 7 1.75 20.21 -17.87
CA GLU A 7 1.85 20.27 -16.42
C GLU A 7 1.29 21.60 -15.86
N ALA A 8 1.60 22.71 -16.52
CA ALA A 8 1.08 24.03 -16.13
C ALA A 8 -0.47 24.08 -16.23
N GLU A 9 -1.02 23.54 -17.30
CA GLU A 9 -2.48 23.45 -17.50
C GLU A 9 -3.13 22.56 -16.44
N LYS A 10 -2.55 21.38 -16.14
CA LYS A 10 -3.03 20.53 -15.04
C LYS A 10 -2.95 21.25 -13.70
N ASN A 11 -1.86 22.00 -13.44
CA ASN A 11 -1.74 22.75 -12.19
C ASN A 11 -2.78 23.88 -12.10
N LEU A 12 -3.10 24.55 -13.18
CA LEU A 12 -4.19 25.54 -13.22
C LEU A 12 -5.55 24.86 -12.98
N GLY A 13 -5.77 23.67 -13.56
CA GLY A 13 -6.93 22.84 -13.22
C GLY A 13 -7.02 22.51 -11.73
N ASN A 14 -5.88 22.19 -11.08
CA ASN A 14 -5.84 21.96 -9.63
C ASN A 14 -6.21 23.24 -8.83
N MET A 15 -5.79 24.44 -9.28
CA MET A 15 -6.14 25.68 -8.61
C MET A 15 -7.67 25.89 -8.61
N TYR A 16 -8.33 25.67 -9.75
CA TYR A 16 -9.80 25.73 -9.81
C TYR A 16 -10.48 24.60 -9.04
N PHE A 17 -9.89 23.40 -9.03
CA PHE A 17 -10.40 22.25 -8.26
C PHE A 17 -10.39 22.53 -6.75
N ASP A 18 -9.28 23.10 -6.25
CA ASP A 18 -9.08 23.33 -4.82
C ASP A 18 -9.57 24.73 -4.36
N GLY A 19 -9.85 25.66 -5.28
CA GLY A 19 -10.14 27.07 -4.95
C GLY A 19 -8.90 27.82 -4.46
N ARG A 20 -7.70 27.47 -4.95
CA ARG A 20 -6.45 28.11 -4.52
C ARG A 20 -6.10 29.30 -5.39
N GLY A 21 -6.30 30.52 -4.85
CA GLY A 21 -6.05 31.78 -5.55
C GLY A 21 -7.14 32.17 -6.57
N VAL A 22 -8.16 31.35 -6.72
CA VAL A 22 -9.36 31.55 -7.54
C VAL A 22 -10.56 30.91 -6.84
N ASP A 23 -11.78 31.31 -7.18
CA ASP A 23 -12.97 30.63 -6.68
C ASP A 23 -13.01 29.18 -7.16
N GLN A 24 -13.40 28.25 -6.27
CA GLN A 24 -13.52 26.84 -6.63
C GLN A 24 -14.52 26.64 -7.79
N ASN A 25 -14.08 26.00 -8.85
CA ASN A 25 -14.91 25.74 -10.02
C ASN A 25 -14.49 24.45 -10.73
N TYR A 26 -15.20 23.36 -10.46
CA TYR A 26 -14.90 22.05 -11.04
C TYR A 26 -15.10 21.99 -12.57
N ALA A 27 -16.02 22.78 -13.14
CA ALA A 27 -16.21 22.84 -14.58
C ALA A 27 -15.02 23.53 -15.29
N GLU A 28 -14.47 24.58 -14.69
CA GLU A 28 -13.22 25.18 -15.18
C GLU A 28 -12.02 24.24 -14.96
N ALA A 29 -11.94 23.56 -13.81
CA ALA A 29 -10.91 22.55 -13.58
C ALA A 29 -10.93 21.46 -14.68
N LEU A 30 -12.11 20.95 -15.03
CA LEU A 30 -12.28 19.96 -16.10
C LEU A 30 -11.75 20.49 -17.45
N LYS A 31 -12.07 21.72 -17.83
CA LYS A 31 -11.56 22.31 -19.09
C LYS A 31 -10.03 22.37 -19.13
N TRP A 32 -9.40 22.78 -18.02
CA TRP A 32 -7.94 22.83 -17.95
C TRP A 32 -7.31 21.43 -17.95
N TYR A 33 -7.90 20.46 -17.26
CA TYR A 33 -7.47 19.07 -17.35
C TYR A 33 -7.61 18.50 -18.76
N GLN A 34 -8.69 18.83 -19.49
CA GLN A 34 -8.89 18.40 -20.89
C GLN A 34 -7.80 18.95 -21.81
N LYS A 35 -7.46 20.26 -21.72
CA LYS A 35 -6.34 20.84 -22.47
C LYS A 35 -5.01 20.13 -22.20
N SER A 36 -4.72 19.86 -20.94
CA SER A 36 -3.54 19.10 -20.54
C SER A 36 -3.56 17.66 -21.06
N ALA A 37 -4.75 17.01 -21.07
CA ALA A 37 -4.95 15.64 -21.56
C ALA A 37 -4.86 15.51 -23.08
N GLU A 38 -5.10 16.60 -23.86
CA GLU A 38 -4.86 16.65 -25.32
C GLU A 38 -3.38 16.42 -25.66
N GLN A 39 -2.48 16.69 -24.68
CA GLN A 39 -1.04 16.46 -24.76
C GLN A 39 -0.62 15.11 -24.18
N GLU A 40 -1.55 14.17 -24.00
CA GLU A 40 -1.33 12.83 -23.43
C GLU A 40 -0.72 12.85 -22.02
N TYR A 41 -1.01 13.91 -21.24
CA TYR A 41 -0.49 14.05 -19.89
C TYR A 41 -1.28 13.21 -18.90
N ALA A 42 -0.75 12.06 -18.55
CA ALA A 42 -1.40 11.06 -17.71
C ALA A 42 -1.97 11.57 -16.38
N PRO A 43 -1.32 12.49 -15.62
CA PRO A 43 -1.93 13.02 -14.41
C PRO A 43 -3.22 13.81 -14.64
N ALA A 44 -3.34 14.51 -15.76
CA ALA A 44 -4.58 15.25 -16.10
C ALA A 44 -5.69 14.28 -16.49
N GLU A 45 -5.39 13.25 -17.30
CA GLU A 45 -6.33 12.20 -17.66
C GLU A 45 -6.89 11.46 -16.44
N ASN A 46 -6.02 11.17 -15.44
CA ASN A 46 -6.44 10.60 -14.16
C ASN A 46 -7.39 11.54 -13.40
N ASN A 47 -7.11 12.84 -13.38
CA ASN A 47 -7.96 13.81 -12.70
C ASN A 47 -9.33 13.92 -13.37
N ILE A 48 -9.41 13.88 -14.71
CA ILE A 48 -10.68 13.84 -15.43
C ILE A 48 -11.47 12.58 -15.05
N GLY A 49 -10.81 11.41 -15.00
CA GLY A 49 -11.46 10.17 -14.56
C GLY A 49 -12.10 10.33 -13.16
N ARG A 50 -11.39 10.97 -12.23
CA ARG A 50 -11.91 11.24 -10.87
C ARG A 50 -13.12 12.20 -10.90
N LEU A 51 -13.08 13.25 -11.71
CA LEU A 51 -14.23 14.15 -11.84
C LEU A 51 -15.50 13.41 -12.29
N TYR A 52 -15.37 12.46 -13.22
CA TYR A 52 -16.50 11.61 -13.65
C TYR A 52 -16.94 10.61 -12.57
N ILE A 53 -16.02 10.08 -11.74
CA ILE A 53 -16.38 9.20 -10.61
C ILE A 53 -17.24 9.97 -9.59
N ASP A 54 -16.82 11.19 -9.27
CA ASP A 54 -17.41 11.97 -8.18
C ASP A 54 -18.59 12.83 -8.65
N GLY A 55 -18.72 13.08 -9.98
CA GLY A 55 -19.72 13.97 -10.56
C GLY A 55 -19.41 15.45 -10.27
N LEU A 56 -18.13 15.83 -10.27
CA LEU A 56 -17.69 17.18 -9.96
C LEU A 56 -17.47 18.00 -11.23
N GLY A 57 -18.28 19.03 -11.44
CA GLY A 57 -18.26 19.87 -12.65
C GLY A 57 -18.73 19.17 -13.93
N VAL A 58 -19.17 17.95 -13.83
CA VAL A 58 -19.69 17.09 -14.88
C VAL A 58 -20.66 16.08 -14.27
N GLU A 59 -21.62 15.58 -15.05
CA GLU A 59 -22.49 14.49 -14.59
C GLU A 59 -21.68 13.23 -14.33
N LYS A 60 -22.02 12.54 -13.23
CA LYS A 60 -21.36 11.29 -12.84
C LYS A 60 -21.54 10.22 -13.92
N ASP A 61 -20.43 9.71 -14.43
CA ASP A 61 -20.39 8.68 -15.46
C ASP A 61 -19.18 7.75 -15.27
N TYR A 62 -19.45 6.56 -14.75
CA TYR A 62 -18.41 5.57 -14.49
C TYR A 62 -17.78 4.99 -15.78
N THR A 63 -18.51 4.98 -16.89
CA THR A 63 -17.99 4.54 -18.19
C THR A 63 -16.95 5.54 -18.70
N GLN A 64 -17.27 6.83 -18.65
CA GLN A 64 -16.32 7.89 -18.99
C GLN A 64 -15.13 7.89 -18.04
N ALA A 65 -15.37 7.69 -16.74
CA ALA A 65 -14.29 7.59 -15.76
C ALA A 65 -13.30 6.48 -16.12
N LEU A 66 -13.78 5.27 -16.40
CA LEU A 66 -12.94 4.14 -16.81
C LEU A 66 -12.16 4.44 -18.10
N ASN A 67 -12.82 5.02 -19.11
CA ASN A 67 -12.15 5.38 -20.36
C ASN A 67 -10.95 6.31 -20.11
N TRP A 68 -11.15 7.36 -19.31
CA TRP A 68 -10.09 8.31 -18.96
C TRP A 68 -8.98 7.67 -18.11
N LEU A 69 -9.36 6.82 -17.15
CA LEU A 69 -8.38 6.10 -16.31
C LEU A 69 -7.57 5.09 -17.13
N PHE A 70 -8.19 4.36 -18.08
CA PHE A 70 -7.45 3.47 -18.97
C PHE A 70 -6.49 4.23 -19.88
N LYS A 71 -6.89 5.41 -20.39
CA LYS A 71 -6.03 6.29 -21.16
C LYS A 71 -4.84 6.74 -20.34
N SER A 72 -5.08 7.21 -19.12
CA SER A 72 -4.06 7.61 -18.17
C SER A 72 -3.09 6.47 -17.81
N ALA A 73 -3.62 5.26 -17.58
CA ALA A 73 -2.81 4.07 -17.29
C ALA A 73 -1.90 3.69 -18.47
N LYS A 74 -2.41 3.82 -19.72
CA LYS A 74 -1.63 3.62 -20.95
C LYS A 74 -0.49 4.61 -21.05
N HIS A 75 -0.68 5.86 -20.61
CA HIS A 75 0.35 6.91 -20.56
C HIS A 75 1.20 6.83 -19.27
N GLY A 76 1.10 5.74 -18.53
CA GLY A 76 2.04 5.39 -17.45
C GLY A 76 1.62 5.78 -16.04
N SER A 77 0.43 6.31 -15.82
CA SER A 77 -0.04 6.69 -14.48
C SER A 77 -0.24 5.49 -13.56
N ALA A 78 0.57 5.37 -12.52
CA ALA A 78 0.36 4.39 -11.46
C ALA A 78 -0.92 4.68 -10.66
N MET A 79 -1.26 5.96 -10.46
CA MET A 79 -2.47 6.37 -9.76
C MET A 79 -3.74 5.99 -10.53
N ALA A 80 -3.73 6.05 -11.87
CA ALA A 80 -4.87 5.61 -12.67
C ALA A 80 -5.10 4.10 -12.54
N LEU A 81 -4.04 3.30 -12.51
CA LEU A 81 -4.13 1.85 -12.24
C LEU A 81 -4.75 1.58 -10.87
N TYR A 82 -4.35 2.34 -9.84
CA TYR A 82 -4.94 2.26 -8.51
C TYR A 82 -6.45 2.58 -8.55
N ASN A 83 -6.84 3.67 -9.20
CA ASN A 83 -8.24 4.09 -9.30
C ASN A 83 -9.09 3.08 -10.09
N ILE A 84 -8.56 2.45 -11.14
CA ILE A 84 -9.23 1.34 -11.83
C ILE A 84 -9.46 0.18 -10.84
N GLY A 85 -8.48 -0.18 -10.04
CA GLY A 85 -8.62 -1.18 -8.98
C GLY A 85 -9.73 -0.84 -7.98
N VAL A 86 -9.83 0.44 -7.57
CA VAL A 86 -10.91 0.93 -6.70
C VAL A 86 -12.28 0.77 -7.37
N MET A 87 -12.39 1.06 -8.68
CA MET A 87 -13.64 0.91 -9.43
C MET A 87 -14.08 -0.56 -9.50
N TYR A 88 -13.15 -1.49 -9.76
CA TYR A 88 -13.47 -2.93 -9.72
C TYR A 88 -13.84 -3.42 -8.31
N PHE A 89 -13.16 -2.92 -7.28
CA PHE A 89 -13.46 -3.32 -5.90
C PHE A 89 -14.86 -2.92 -5.47
N ASN A 90 -15.31 -1.72 -5.86
CA ASN A 90 -16.59 -1.14 -5.48
C ASN A 90 -17.72 -1.38 -6.50
N GLY A 91 -17.45 -1.99 -7.63
CA GLY A 91 -18.47 -2.19 -8.70
C GLY A 91 -18.90 -0.89 -9.36
N MET A 92 -17.99 0.07 -9.53
CA MET A 92 -18.28 1.35 -10.16
C MET A 92 -18.19 1.22 -11.69
N GLY A 93 -19.34 1.07 -12.37
CA GLY A 93 -19.43 0.91 -13.82
C GLY A 93 -18.94 -0.44 -14.37
N VAL A 94 -18.61 -1.37 -13.49
CA VAL A 94 -18.17 -2.74 -13.77
C VAL A 94 -18.72 -3.68 -12.69
N ASP A 95 -18.81 -4.97 -12.99
CA ASP A 95 -19.13 -5.96 -11.96
C ASP A 95 -18.04 -5.97 -10.88
N PRO A 96 -18.42 -5.92 -9.59
CA PRO A 96 -17.45 -5.91 -8.50
C PRO A 96 -16.64 -7.20 -8.49
N SER A 97 -15.30 -7.06 -8.37
CA SER A 97 -14.41 -8.20 -8.26
C SER A 97 -13.15 -7.80 -7.47
N SER A 98 -12.99 -8.42 -6.30
CA SER A 98 -11.79 -8.24 -5.49
C SER A 98 -10.53 -8.78 -6.16
N GLU A 99 -10.64 -9.86 -6.94
CA GLU A 99 -9.54 -10.47 -7.68
C GLU A 99 -9.01 -9.51 -8.75
N LYS A 100 -9.91 -8.98 -9.61
CA LYS A 100 -9.54 -7.98 -10.63
C LYS A 100 -8.99 -6.70 -9.98
N ALA A 101 -9.59 -6.25 -8.88
CA ALA A 101 -9.08 -5.11 -8.14
C ALA A 101 -7.64 -5.34 -7.68
N CYS A 102 -7.32 -6.52 -7.13
CA CYS A 102 -5.96 -6.88 -6.71
C CYS A 102 -4.97 -6.93 -7.87
N GLU A 103 -5.38 -7.39 -9.06
CA GLU A 103 -4.53 -7.33 -10.27
C GLU A 103 -4.15 -5.88 -10.62
N TRP A 104 -5.11 -4.95 -10.57
CA TRP A 104 -4.87 -3.54 -10.85
C TRP A 104 -4.05 -2.86 -9.76
N TYR A 105 -4.32 -3.17 -8.48
CA TYR A 105 -3.51 -2.69 -7.36
C TYR A 105 -2.06 -3.17 -7.48
N ARG A 106 -1.83 -4.43 -7.90
CA ARG A 106 -0.48 -4.97 -8.11
C ARG A 106 0.26 -4.20 -9.20
N LYS A 107 -0.36 -4.01 -10.38
CA LYS A 107 0.22 -3.21 -11.48
C LYS A 107 0.59 -1.79 -11.02
N SER A 108 -0.26 -1.18 -10.20
CA SER A 108 -0.03 0.15 -9.63
C SER A 108 1.12 0.14 -8.60
N ALA A 109 1.13 -0.84 -7.70
CA ALA A 109 2.13 -1.01 -6.66
C ALA A 109 3.54 -1.28 -7.24
N GLU A 110 3.63 -2.09 -8.30
CA GLU A 110 4.86 -2.37 -9.05
C GLU A 110 5.40 -1.11 -9.75
N LYS A 111 4.53 -0.17 -10.14
CA LYS A 111 4.91 1.16 -10.65
C LYS A 111 5.23 2.17 -9.52
N GLY A 112 5.27 1.74 -8.28
CA GLY A 112 5.69 2.57 -7.14
C GLY A 112 4.58 3.40 -6.49
N CYS A 113 3.29 3.18 -6.79
CA CYS A 113 2.23 3.88 -6.08
C CYS A 113 2.14 3.41 -4.62
N SER A 114 2.51 4.28 -3.67
CA SER A 114 2.52 3.98 -2.24
C SER A 114 1.14 3.57 -1.70
N LEU A 115 0.06 4.22 -2.16
CA LEU A 115 -1.31 3.85 -1.79
C LEU A 115 -1.68 2.45 -2.27
N ALA A 116 -1.27 2.08 -3.49
CA ALA A 116 -1.52 0.75 -4.02
C ALA A 116 -0.71 -0.31 -3.27
N GLN A 117 0.52 -0.01 -2.88
CA GLN A 117 1.36 -0.89 -2.06
C GLN A 117 0.71 -1.15 -0.70
N LEU A 118 0.28 -0.09 0.01
CA LEU A 118 -0.47 -0.24 1.27
C LEU A 118 -1.74 -1.06 1.07
N THR A 119 -2.53 -0.74 0.03
CA THR A 119 -3.80 -1.44 -0.25
C THR A 119 -3.56 -2.92 -0.56
N LEU A 120 -2.57 -3.23 -1.40
CA LEU A 120 -2.23 -4.61 -1.73
C LEU A 120 -1.72 -5.38 -0.50
N GLY A 121 -0.94 -4.72 0.36
CA GLY A 121 -0.56 -5.27 1.66
C GLY A 121 -1.78 -5.64 2.51
N ASN A 122 -2.78 -4.75 2.61
CA ASN A 122 -4.04 -5.05 3.31
C ASN A 122 -4.78 -6.24 2.68
N LYS A 123 -4.81 -6.33 1.34
CA LYS A 123 -5.47 -7.45 0.64
C LYS A 123 -4.81 -8.80 0.92
N TYR A 124 -3.47 -8.85 0.95
CA TYR A 124 -2.74 -10.05 1.37
C TYR A 124 -2.92 -10.35 2.86
N TYR A 125 -3.01 -9.34 3.70
CA TYR A 125 -3.23 -9.51 5.14
C TYR A 125 -4.59 -10.14 5.43
N ASP A 126 -5.65 -9.66 4.76
CA ASP A 126 -7.03 -10.09 4.98
C ASP A 126 -7.42 -11.32 4.14
N GLY A 127 -6.70 -11.59 3.04
CA GLY A 127 -7.07 -12.62 2.06
C GLY A 127 -8.21 -12.19 1.15
N THR A 128 -8.36 -10.88 0.86
CA THR A 128 -9.46 -10.36 0.06
C THR A 128 -9.02 -10.21 -1.40
N GLY A 129 -9.52 -11.08 -2.29
CA GLY A 129 -9.18 -11.10 -3.73
C GLY A 129 -7.80 -11.69 -4.04
N VAL A 130 -7.08 -12.13 -3.02
CA VAL A 130 -5.82 -12.89 -3.11
C VAL A 130 -5.77 -13.87 -1.95
N GLU A 131 -4.98 -14.92 -2.08
CA GLU A 131 -4.70 -15.82 -0.96
C GLU A 131 -3.98 -15.07 0.17
N LYS A 132 -4.43 -15.33 1.41
CA LYS A 132 -3.89 -14.71 2.61
C LYS A 132 -2.42 -15.04 2.78
N ASN A 133 -1.56 -14.01 2.86
CA ASN A 133 -0.13 -14.17 3.00
C ASN A 133 0.49 -12.99 3.75
N PHE A 134 0.83 -13.20 5.03
CA PHE A 134 1.36 -12.16 5.89
C PHE A 134 2.76 -11.69 5.47
N VAL A 135 3.58 -12.57 4.91
CA VAL A 135 4.93 -12.20 4.42
C VAL A 135 4.82 -11.27 3.23
N GLU A 136 3.95 -11.59 2.27
CA GLU A 136 3.69 -10.69 1.14
C GLU A 136 3.05 -9.37 1.61
N ALA A 137 2.11 -9.43 2.56
CA ALA A 137 1.53 -8.21 3.14
C ALA A 137 2.62 -7.29 3.70
N TYR A 138 3.54 -7.86 4.50
CA TYR A 138 4.61 -7.10 5.12
C TYR A 138 5.59 -6.51 4.09
N LYS A 139 5.96 -7.26 3.05
CA LYS A 139 6.81 -6.76 1.95
C LYS A 139 6.19 -5.53 1.26
N TRP A 140 4.88 -5.56 1.04
CA TRP A 140 4.18 -4.42 0.44
C TRP A 140 4.04 -3.24 1.39
N TYR A 141 3.79 -3.48 2.68
CA TYR A 141 3.83 -2.42 3.69
C TYR A 141 5.20 -1.76 3.75
N GLN A 142 6.28 -2.55 3.73
CA GLN A 142 7.64 -2.02 3.75
C GLN A 142 7.90 -1.07 2.58
N LYS A 143 7.57 -1.48 1.34
CA LYS A 143 7.72 -0.62 0.16
C LYS A 143 6.94 0.69 0.29
N SER A 144 5.73 0.64 0.85
CA SER A 144 4.91 1.83 1.08
C SER A 144 5.50 2.73 2.17
N ALA A 145 6.00 2.14 3.24
CA ALA A 145 6.64 2.83 4.37
C ALA A 145 7.95 3.53 3.97
N GLU A 146 8.75 2.91 3.11
CA GLU A 146 9.97 3.48 2.53
C GLU A 146 9.70 4.78 1.76
N GLN A 147 8.47 4.98 1.29
CA GLN A 147 7.99 6.21 0.67
C GLN A 147 7.35 7.19 1.67
N GLY A 148 7.45 6.92 2.98
CA GLY A 148 6.92 7.78 4.04
C GLY A 148 5.42 7.61 4.31
N ASN A 149 4.78 6.53 3.86
CA ASN A 149 3.36 6.29 4.16
C ASN A 149 3.18 5.96 5.64
N ALA A 150 2.50 6.84 6.38
CA ALA A 150 2.32 6.73 7.82
C ALA A 150 1.49 5.49 8.22
N ASP A 151 0.46 5.13 7.44
CA ASP A 151 -0.38 3.96 7.73
C ASP A 151 0.41 2.66 7.55
N ALA A 152 1.28 2.60 6.53
CA ALA A 152 2.17 1.46 6.33
C ALA A 152 3.19 1.35 7.47
N LEU A 153 3.78 2.46 7.91
CA LEU A 153 4.67 2.50 9.09
C LEU A 153 3.94 2.00 10.34
N ALA A 154 2.71 2.45 10.57
CA ALA A 154 1.90 2.00 11.71
C ALA A 154 1.56 0.51 11.65
N LYS A 155 1.31 -0.04 10.45
CA LYS A 155 1.09 -1.49 10.25
C LYS A 155 2.35 -2.30 10.58
N MET A 156 3.53 -1.81 10.18
CA MET A 156 4.82 -2.48 10.43
C MET A 156 5.29 -2.38 11.88
N ALA A 157 4.83 -1.38 12.62
CA ALA A 157 5.27 -1.11 13.98
C ALA A 157 4.56 -1.95 15.05
N LYS A 158 3.55 -2.75 14.70
CA LYS A 158 2.79 -3.54 15.68
C LYS A 158 3.58 -4.75 16.17
N ALA A 159 3.85 -4.81 17.47
CA ALA A 159 4.59 -5.90 18.12
C ALA A 159 4.01 -7.29 17.80
N ASP A 160 2.68 -7.44 17.86
CA ASP A 160 2.00 -8.71 17.58
C ASP A 160 2.21 -9.19 16.13
N GLU A 161 2.20 -8.28 15.16
CA GLU A 161 2.45 -8.62 13.76
C GLU A 161 3.90 -9.04 13.52
N LEU A 162 4.85 -8.41 14.21
CA LEU A 162 6.25 -8.80 14.16
C LEU A 162 6.46 -10.19 14.79
N CYS A 163 5.79 -10.49 15.91
CA CYS A 163 5.79 -11.81 16.53
C CYS A 163 5.24 -12.87 15.57
N ARG A 164 4.14 -12.57 14.90
CA ARG A 164 3.52 -13.47 13.89
C ARG A 164 4.47 -13.77 12.73
N LEU A 165 5.16 -12.76 12.19
CA LEU A 165 6.18 -12.97 11.16
C LEU A 165 7.30 -13.88 11.66
N GLY A 166 7.78 -13.67 12.90
CA GLY A 166 8.74 -14.57 13.54
C GLY A 166 8.24 -16.02 13.56
N THR A 167 6.98 -16.25 13.92
CA THR A 167 6.37 -17.59 13.95
C THR A 167 6.26 -18.21 12.54
N ILE A 168 5.92 -17.44 11.54
CA ILE A 168 5.83 -17.91 10.14
C ILE A 168 7.18 -18.44 9.65
N TYR A 169 8.27 -17.70 9.89
CA TYR A 169 9.61 -18.16 9.52
C TYR A 169 10.11 -19.30 10.42
N TYR A 170 9.75 -19.30 11.71
CA TYR A 170 10.11 -20.36 12.65
C TYR A 170 9.49 -21.70 12.27
N GLU A 171 8.25 -21.72 11.79
CA GLU A 171 7.49 -22.90 11.45
C GLU A 171 7.52 -23.24 9.95
N GLY A 172 8.00 -22.34 9.11
CA GLY A 172 8.00 -22.50 7.64
C GLY A 172 6.61 -22.42 7.04
N GLN A 173 5.72 -21.59 7.58
CA GLN A 173 4.34 -21.46 7.10
C GLN A 173 4.26 -20.66 5.78
N GLY A 174 4.25 -21.36 4.64
CA GLY A 174 4.18 -20.74 3.31
C GLY A 174 5.48 -20.07 2.86
N VAL A 175 6.56 -20.26 3.60
CA VAL A 175 7.95 -19.87 3.31
C VAL A 175 8.88 -20.99 3.77
N ASP A 176 10.12 -21.00 3.29
CA ASP A 176 11.13 -21.89 3.84
C ASP A 176 11.39 -21.56 5.32
N GLN A 177 11.55 -22.59 6.16
CA GLN A 177 11.86 -22.42 7.56
C GLN A 177 13.22 -21.73 7.71
N ASP A 178 13.26 -20.63 8.46
CA ASP A 178 14.47 -19.84 8.71
C ASP A 178 14.46 -19.31 10.15
N TYR A 179 15.18 -20.02 11.02
CA TYR A 179 15.30 -19.64 12.43
C TYR A 179 16.06 -18.33 12.64
N ALA A 180 17.02 -18.00 11.77
CA ALA A 180 17.76 -16.75 11.87
C ALA A 180 16.88 -15.55 11.50
N GLU A 181 16.03 -15.69 10.47
CA GLU A 181 15.04 -14.68 10.13
C GLU A 181 13.95 -14.58 11.21
N ALA A 182 13.45 -15.72 11.73
CA ALA A 182 12.51 -15.75 12.84
C ALA A 182 13.05 -15.00 14.08
N PHE A 183 14.32 -15.21 14.41
CA PHE A 183 14.98 -14.52 15.52
C PHE A 183 14.95 -13.00 15.35
N LYS A 184 15.22 -12.48 14.16
CA LYS A 184 15.19 -11.02 13.89
C LYS A 184 13.80 -10.42 14.14
N TRP A 185 12.74 -11.13 13.71
CA TRP A 185 11.38 -10.68 13.89
C TRP A 185 10.92 -10.76 15.34
N TYR A 186 11.22 -11.86 16.04
CA TYR A 186 10.94 -11.97 17.46
C TYR A 186 11.68 -10.90 18.27
N LYS A 187 12.95 -10.58 17.93
CA LYS A 187 13.71 -9.53 18.61
C LYS A 187 13.04 -8.17 18.49
N LYS A 188 12.66 -7.77 17.27
CA LYS A 188 11.93 -6.50 17.05
C LYS A 188 10.61 -6.44 17.83
N SER A 189 9.91 -7.56 17.92
CA SER A 189 8.64 -7.67 18.65
C SER A 189 8.85 -7.60 20.17
N ALA A 190 9.82 -8.35 20.68
CA ALA A 190 10.15 -8.42 22.11
C ALA A 190 10.65 -7.07 22.66
N GLU A 191 11.43 -6.33 21.88
CA GLU A 191 11.89 -4.97 22.20
C GLU A 191 10.74 -3.97 22.34
N GLN A 192 9.58 -4.27 21.75
CA GLN A 192 8.33 -3.53 21.89
C GLN A 192 7.41 -4.07 23.00
N GLY A 193 7.88 -5.02 23.79
CA GLY A 193 7.15 -5.53 24.94
C GLY A 193 6.24 -6.74 24.68
N ASN A 194 6.25 -7.33 23.49
CA ASN A 194 5.42 -8.52 23.23
C ASN A 194 5.96 -9.72 24.03
N ALA A 195 5.11 -10.25 24.94
CA ALA A 195 5.50 -11.30 25.89
C ALA A 195 5.82 -12.64 25.19
N ASP A 196 5.06 -13.01 24.16
CA ASP A 196 5.30 -14.25 23.41
C ASP A 196 6.65 -14.21 22.71
N ALA A 197 6.99 -13.06 22.09
CA ALA A 197 8.28 -12.86 21.45
C ALA A 197 9.44 -12.86 22.45
N GLN A 198 9.25 -12.29 23.66
CA GLN A 198 10.24 -12.33 24.73
C GLN A 198 10.52 -13.77 25.17
N TRP A 199 9.47 -14.60 25.33
CA TRP A 199 9.63 -16.01 25.63
C TRP A 199 10.33 -16.78 24.50
N LYS A 200 9.99 -16.48 23.23
CA LYS A 200 10.67 -17.07 22.07
C LYS A 200 12.16 -16.74 22.04
N LEU A 201 12.54 -15.50 22.34
CA LEU A 201 13.95 -15.10 22.44
C LEU A 201 14.70 -15.82 23.57
N TYR A 202 14.07 -15.89 24.77
CA TYR A 202 14.62 -16.69 25.86
C TYR A 202 14.98 -18.08 25.38
N TRP A 203 14.01 -18.79 24.74
CA TRP A 203 14.22 -20.14 24.26
C TRP A 203 15.30 -20.23 23.16
N MET A 204 15.27 -19.36 22.17
CA MET A 204 16.21 -19.38 21.05
C MET A 204 17.66 -19.14 21.52
N TYR A 205 17.91 -18.25 22.46
CA TYR A 205 19.22 -18.09 23.09
C TYR A 205 19.63 -19.27 23.97
N HIS A 206 18.65 -19.91 24.63
CA HIS A 206 18.92 -21.06 25.50
C HIS A 206 19.39 -22.30 24.71
N VAL A 207 18.73 -22.57 23.59
CA VAL A 207 19.05 -23.77 22.75
C VAL A 207 20.07 -23.47 21.66
N GLY A 208 20.27 -22.22 21.27
CA GLY A 208 21.13 -21.82 20.15
C GLY A 208 20.47 -21.99 18.79
N GLU A 209 19.16 -21.71 18.69
CA GLU A 209 18.38 -21.88 17.47
C GLU A 209 18.21 -20.55 16.73
N GLY A 210 18.75 -20.44 15.51
CA GLY A 210 18.77 -19.19 14.72
C GLY A 210 19.70 -18.09 15.24
N VAL A 211 20.34 -18.33 16.37
CA VAL A 211 21.31 -17.44 17.04
C VAL A 211 22.30 -18.29 17.83
N GLU A 212 23.51 -17.80 18.05
CA GLU A 212 24.47 -18.46 18.92
C GLU A 212 23.93 -18.58 20.34
N LYS A 213 24.10 -19.78 20.95
CA LYS A 213 23.69 -20.04 22.33
C LYS A 213 24.33 -19.01 23.29
N ASN A 214 23.49 -18.36 24.12
CA ASN A 214 23.95 -17.34 25.06
C ASN A 214 23.08 -17.34 26.32
N GLU A 215 23.57 -17.96 27.36
CA GLU A 215 22.87 -18.09 28.65
C GLU A 215 22.57 -16.72 29.30
N ALA A 216 23.46 -15.74 29.15
CA ALA A 216 23.25 -14.42 29.74
C ALA A 216 22.11 -13.66 29.07
N GLU A 217 22.02 -13.70 27.71
CA GLU A 217 20.89 -13.12 26.99
C GLU A 217 19.60 -13.93 27.24
N SER A 218 19.70 -15.25 27.33
CA SER A 218 18.56 -16.12 27.68
C SER A 218 17.97 -15.71 29.05
N GLU A 219 18.79 -15.63 30.09
CA GLU A 219 18.34 -15.21 31.43
C GLU A 219 17.77 -13.79 31.45
N LYS A 220 18.35 -12.88 30.68
CA LYS A 220 17.86 -11.51 30.56
C LYS A 220 16.43 -11.49 29.98
N TRP A 221 16.19 -12.18 28.87
CA TRP A 221 14.85 -12.23 28.26
C TRP A 221 13.85 -13.00 29.11
N HIS A 222 14.28 -14.03 29.85
CA HIS A 222 13.44 -14.71 30.83
C HIS A 222 12.97 -13.78 31.96
N LYS A 223 13.88 -12.96 32.52
CA LYS A 223 13.54 -11.98 33.57
C LYS A 223 12.56 -10.92 33.05
N ILE A 224 12.78 -10.41 31.83
CA ILE A 224 11.87 -9.43 31.19
C ILE A 224 10.48 -10.04 31.02
N TRP A 225 10.39 -11.25 30.46
CA TRP A 225 9.13 -11.96 30.27
C TRP A 225 8.38 -12.23 31.57
N TYR A 226 9.09 -12.66 32.60
CA TYR A 226 8.49 -12.99 33.90
C TYR A 226 8.02 -11.77 34.70
N SER A 227 8.52 -10.56 34.36
CA SER A 227 8.16 -9.31 35.04
C SER A 227 6.98 -8.57 34.38
N ASN A 228 6.47 -9.04 33.23
CA ASN A 228 5.28 -8.51 32.53
C ASN A 228 4.03 -9.29 32.91
#